data_81f99e739fff0c5050872c20b83f5f61
#
_entry.id   81f99e739fff0c5050872c20b83f5f61
#
_cell.length_a   1.000
_cell.length_b   1.000
_cell.length_c   1.000
_cell.angle_alpha   90.00
_cell.angle_beta   90.00
_cell.angle_gamma   90.00
#
_symmetry.space_group_name_H-M   'P 1'
#
loop_
_entity.id
_entity.type
_entity.pdbx_description
1 polymer ?
#
loop_
_entity_poly.entity_id
_entity_poly.type
_entity_poly.pdbx_seq_one_letter_code
_entity_poly.pdbx_strand_id
1 'polypeptide(L)'
;MRSTFRKACATHGIPASTLADNGMVFTTRFSGGHGGRNHLEHELHRLGVIQINSTPGHPTTCGKVERFHQTLKKWLTAQPRAADITELQTQLDTFVEIYNRRRPHRELPQRATPATAYTARPKATPGERLDTHDRVRTDRIDQFGKLTLRHAGRLHHIGIGRTHTGTRVLLLVHDLNIRIIHAATGELLRELTLDPTRDYQPRDTPTGRPKRSPNPKRGFGPIPMS
;
A
#
# COMPACT_ATOMS: atom_id res chain seq x y z
N MET A 1 -9.73 1.00 7.75
CA MET A 1 -9.29 -0.40 7.80
C MET A 1 -7.98 -0.59 8.58
N ARG A 2 -6.83 0.02 8.20
CA ARG A 2 -5.53 -0.14 8.91
C ARG A 2 -5.60 0.18 10.41
N SER A 3 -6.26 1.26 10.80
CA SER A 3 -6.43 1.64 12.22
C SER A 3 -7.23 0.59 13.01
N THR A 4 -8.30 0.07 12.43
CA THR A 4 -9.13 -0.99 13.03
C THR A 4 -8.33 -2.28 13.20
N PHE A 5 -7.54 -2.66 12.19
CA PHE A 5 -6.68 -3.84 12.27
C PHE A 5 -5.61 -3.70 13.37
N ARG A 6 -4.95 -2.53 13.46
CA ARG A 6 -3.98 -2.26 14.54
C ARG A 6 -4.60 -2.33 15.93
N LYS A 7 -5.79 -1.76 16.10
CA LYS A 7 -6.54 -1.83 17.37
C LYS A 7 -6.84 -3.28 17.74
N ALA A 8 -7.29 -4.10 16.79
CA ALA A 8 -7.53 -5.52 17.02
C ALA A 8 -6.23 -6.28 17.38
N CYS A 9 -5.10 -5.98 16.70
CA CYS A 9 -3.81 -6.57 17.03
C CYS A 9 -3.32 -6.20 18.44
N ALA A 10 -3.54 -4.96 18.88
CA ALA A 10 -3.20 -4.52 20.23
C ALA A 10 -3.99 -5.28 21.31
N THR A 11 -5.27 -5.60 21.03
CA THR A 11 -6.14 -6.29 21.97
C THR A 11 -5.93 -7.81 21.98
N HIS A 12 -5.70 -8.42 20.81
CA HIS A 12 -5.76 -9.88 20.64
C HIS A 12 -4.44 -10.51 20.18
N GLY A 13 -3.40 -9.71 19.98
CA GLY A 13 -2.14 -10.14 19.38
C GLY A 13 -2.21 -10.20 17.85
N ILE A 14 -1.04 -10.22 17.23
CA ILE A 14 -0.90 -10.18 15.76
C ILE A 14 -1.22 -11.56 15.17
N PRO A 15 -2.23 -11.72 14.30
CA PRO A 15 -2.56 -13.03 13.73
C PRO A 15 -1.43 -13.53 12.83
N ALA A 16 -1.19 -14.85 12.78
CA ALA A 16 -0.22 -15.43 11.86
C ALA A 16 -0.66 -15.27 10.39
N SER A 17 -1.97 -15.29 10.15
CA SER A 17 -2.54 -15.09 8.81
C SER A 17 -3.90 -14.40 8.86
N THR A 18 -4.26 -13.75 7.77
CA THR A 18 -5.59 -13.17 7.54
C THR A 18 -6.19 -13.72 6.26
N LEU A 19 -7.48 -13.98 6.27
CA LEU A 19 -8.25 -14.32 5.07
C LEU A 19 -9.17 -13.15 4.74
N ALA A 20 -9.10 -12.66 3.52
CA ALA A 20 -9.92 -11.56 3.03
C ALA A 20 -10.53 -11.89 1.67
N ASP A 21 -11.56 -11.18 1.28
CA ASP A 21 -12.04 -11.19 -0.09
C ASP A 21 -11.09 -10.42 -1.03
N ASN A 22 -11.44 -10.37 -2.31
CA ASN A 22 -10.64 -9.71 -3.34
C ASN A 22 -10.99 -8.21 -3.51
N GLY A 23 -11.71 -7.61 -2.59
CA GLY A 23 -12.02 -6.18 -2.63
C GLY A 23 -10.74 -5.33 -2.64
N MET A 24 -10.75 -4.21 -3.38
CA MET A 24 -9.58 -3.32 -3.53
C MET A 24 -9.06 -2.75 -2.20
N VAL A 25 -9.88 -2.76 -1.17
CA VAL A 25 -9.50 -2.36 0.19
C VAL A 25 -8.54 -3.37 0.82
N PHE A 26 -8.65 -4.64 0.45
CA PHE A 26 -7.85 -5.73 0.99
C PHE A 26 -6.67 -6.09 0.11
N THR A 27 -6.81 -5.95 -1.21
CA THR A 27 -5.75 -6.34 -2.15
C THR A 27 -5.73 -5.48 -3.40
N THR A 28 -4.52 -5.25 -3.94
CA THR A 28 -4.31 -4.60 -5.23
C THR A 28 -4.22 -5.58 -6.39
N ARG A 29 -4.37 -6.89 -6.14
CA ARG A 29 -4.17 -7.96 -7.12
C ARG A 29 -4.92 -7.77 -8.43
N PHE A 30 -6.11 -7.17 -8.40
CA PHE A 30 -6.98 -6.96 -9.55
C PHE A 30 -7.10 -5.50 -10.00
N SER A 31 -6.29 -4.59 -9.45
CA SER A 31 -6.36 -3.15 -9.74
C SER A 31 -5.62 -2.72 -11.02
N GLY A 32 -5.30 -3.65 -11.92
CA GLY A 32 -4.64 -3.35 -13.20
C GLY A 32 -3.16 -2.98 -13.11
N GLY A 33 -2.59 -2.92 -11.91
CA GLY A 33 -1.15 -2.72 -11.68
C GLY A 33 -0.46 -4.07 -11.44
N HIS A 34 0.61 -4.34 -12.17
CA HIS A 34 1.44 -5.51 -11.93
C HIS A 34 2.36 -5.23 -10.74
N GLY A 35 2.03 -5.83 -9.60
CA GLY A 35 2.75 -5.61 -8.34
C GLY A 35 2.33 -4.31 -7.63
N GLY A 36 2.79 -4.13 -6.43
CA GLY A 36 2.40 -3.06 -5.52
C GLY A 36 1.45 -3.55 -4.45
N ARG A 37 1.46 -2.87 -3.31
CA ARG A 37 0.65 -3.18 -2.15
C ARG A 37 -0.19 -1.97 -1.76
N ASN A 38 -1.40 -2.18 -1.29
CA ASN A 38 -2.17 -1.14 -0.63
C ASN A 38 -1.69 -0.94 0.82
N HIS A 39 -2.24 0.06 1.51
CA HIS A 39 -1.82 0.36 2.88
C HIS A 39 -2.05 -0.78 3.88
N LEU A 40 -3.04 -1.63 3.66
CA LEU A 40 -3.27 -2.80 4.52
C LEU A 40 -2.26 -3.89 4.21
N GLU A 41 -2.02 -4.19 2.94
CA GLU A 41 -1.01 -5.17 2.51
C GLU A 41 0.40 -4.80 3.01
N HIS A 42 0.77 -3.52 2.99
CA HIS A 42 2.02 -3.03 3.60
C HIS A 42 2.05 -3.30 5.11
N GLU A 43 0.95 -3.02 5.81
CA GLU A 43 0.88 -3.24 7.26
C GLU A 43 0.98 -4.73 7.61
N LEU A 44 0.27 -5.58 6.89
CA LEU A 44 0.32 -7.04 7.08
C LEU A 44 1.73 -7.57 6.85
N HIS A 45 2.38 -7.12 5.78
CA HIS A 45 3.75 -7.52 5.46
C HIS A 45 4.73 -7.09 6.57
N ARG A 46 4.66 -5.82 7.01
CA ARG A 46 5.48 -5.29 8.11
C ARG A 46 5.30 -6.08 9.41
N LEU A 47 4.09 -6.55 9.68
CA LEU A 47 3.77 -7.34 10.87
C LEU A 47 4.07 -8.84 10.71
N GLY A 48 4.57 -9.27 9.56
CA GLY A 48 4.83 -10.68 9.29
C GLY A 48 3.56 -11.53 9.13
N VAL A 49 2.43 -10.90 8.85
CA VAL A 49 1.13 -11.57 8.70
C VAL A 49 0.99 -12.11 7.28
N ILE A 50 0.66 -13.39 7.14
CA ILE A 50 0.39 -14.00 5.84
C ILE A 50 -1.01 -13.60 5.39
N GLN A 51 -1.11 -12.89 4.26
CA GLN A 51 -2.40 -12.56 3.67
C GLN A 51 -2.84 -13.67 2.71
N ILE A 52 -4.03 -14.18 2.93
CA ILE A 52 -4.72 -15.15 2.08
C ILE A 52 -5.94 -14.47 1.48
N ASN A 53 -6.08 -14.50 0.17
CA ASN A 53 -7.25 -13.98 -0.52
C ASN A 53 -8.15 -15.12 -0.98
N SER A 54 -9.46 -14.88 -1.01
CA SER A 54 -10.42 -15.85 -1.51
C SER A 54 -10.17 -16.16 -2.99
N THR A 55 -10.44 -17.38 -3.41
CA THR A 55 -10.39 -17.75 -4.82
C THR A 55 -11.57 -17.08 -5.55
N PRO A 56 -11.34 -16.37 -6.67
CA PRO A 56 -12.44 -15.81 -7.45
C PRO A 56 -13.46 -16.89 -7.83
N GLY A 57 -14.75 -16.57 -7.69
CA GLY A 57 -15.83 -17.50 -8.01
C GLY A 57 -16.09 -18.61 -6.97
N HIS A 58 -15.35 -18.67 -5.87
CA HIS A 58 -15.58 -19.63 -4.78
C HIS A 58 -16.15 -18.94 -3.53
N PRO A 59 -17.48 -18.83 -3.37
CA PRO A 59 -18.12 -18.15 -2.23
C PRO A 59 -17.86 -18.85 -0.89
N THR A 60 -17.55 -20.13 -0.89
CA THR A 60 -17.33 -20.92 0.33
C THR A 60 -16.15 -20.45 1.18
N THR A 61 -15.19 -19.75 0.59
CA THR A 61 -13.98 -19.28 1.28
C THR A 61 -14.32 -18.23 2.36
N CYS A 62 -15.33 -17.40 2.14
CA CYS A 62 -15.80 -16.38 3.08
C CYS A 62 -17.02 -16.81 3.91
N GLY A 63 -17.49 -18.04 3.77
CA GLY A 63 -18.71 -18.54 4.41
C GLY A 63 -18.72 -18.44 5.96
N LYS A 64 -17.53 -18.43 6.60
CA LYS A 64 -17.44 -18.24 8.06
C LYS A 64 -17.77 -16.80 8.46
N VAL A 65 -17.36 -15.81 7.68
CA VAL A 65 -17.68 -14.39 7.93
C VAL A 65 -19.17 -14.13 7.65
N GLU A 66 -19.71 -14.72 6.60
CA GLU A 66 -21.14 -14.63 6.29
C GLU A 66 -22.00 -15.20 7.42
N ARG A 67 -21.64 -16.38 7.92
CA ARG A 67 -22.33 -17.01 9.06
C ARG A 67 -22.18 -16.19 10.34
N PHE A 68 -21.04 -15.56 10.56
CA PHE A 68 -20.86 -14.61 11.66
C PHE A 68 -21.83 -13.43 11.54
N HIS A 69 -21.92 -12.80 10.36
CA HIS A 69 -22.82 -11.68 10.12
C HIS A 69 -24.31 -12.10 10.28
N GLN A 70 -24.69 -13.29 9.82
CA GLN A 70 -26.05 -13.81 10.05
C GLN A 70 -26.33 -13.96 11.54
N THR A 71 -25.39 -14.50 12.31
CA THR A 71 -25.52 -14.67 13.76
C THR A 71 -25.64 -13.33 14.47
N LEU A 72 -24.79 -12.34 14.10
CA LEU A 72 -24.83 -10.98 14.63
C LEU A 72 -26.19 -10.31 14.34
N LYS A 73 -26.65 -10.36 13.09
CA LYS A 73 -27.93 -9.78 12.69
C LYS A 73 -29.09 -10.38 13.49
N LYS A 74 -29.12 -11.71 13.60
CA LYS A 74 -30.16 -12.41 14.38
C LYS A 74 -30.12 -12.01 15.86
N TRP A 75 -28.92 -11.85 16.43
CA TRP A 75 -28.78 -11.44 17.82
C TRP A 75 -29.25 -9.98 18.02
N LEU A 76 -28.85 -9.06 17.13
CA LEU A 76 -29.28 -7.65 17.17
C LEU A 76 -30.79 -7.50 17.04
N THR A 77 -31.43 -8.28 16.17
CA THR A 77 -32.91 -8.26 16.00
C THR A 77 -33.65 -8.66 17.29
N ALA A 78 -33.02 -9.45 18.15
CA ALA A 78 -33.58 -9.84 19.44
C ALA A 78 -33.29 -8.83 20.57
N GLN A 79 -32.54 -7.76 20.32
CA GLN A 79 -32.30 -6.69 21.28
C GLN A 79 -33.26 -5.53 21.08
N PRO A 80 -33.48 -4.71 22.11
CA PRO A 80 -34.17 -3.42 21.95
C PRO A 80 -33.44 -2.58 20.88
N ARG A 81 -34.20 -1.80 20.11
CA ARG A 81 -33.62 -0.91 19.11
C ARG A 81 -32.77 0.15 19.81
N ALA A 82 -31.46 0.22 19.45
CA ALA A 82 -30.56 1.23 19.97
C ALA A 82 -31.03 2.65 19.60
N ALA A 83 -31.05 3.56 20.55
CA ALA A 83 -31.46 4.94 20.37
C ALA A 83 -30.38 5.75 19.65
N ASP A 84 -29.10 5.41 19.85
CA ASP A 84 -27.95 6.10 19.27
C ASP A 84 -26.78 5.14 18.97
N ILE A 85 -25.69 5.70 18.40
CA ILE A 85 -24.48 4.94 18.05
C ILE A 85 -23.79 4.38 19.29
N THR A 86 -23.85 5.06 20.42
CA THR A 86 -23.18 4.65 21.66
C THR A 86 -23.87 3.41 22.25
N GLU A 87 -25.19 3.42 22.26
CA GLU A 87 -25.96 2.27 22.69
C GLU A 87 -25.78 1.08 21.75
N LEU A 88 -25.79 1.31 20.43
CA LEU A 88 -25.47 0.27 19.46
C LEU A 88 -24.07 -0.31 19.67
N GLN A 89 -23.07 0.52 19.96
CA GLN A 89 -21.71 0.04 20.25
C GLN A 89 -21.69 -0.84 21.50
N THR A 90 -22.43 -0.46 22.54
CA THR A 90 -22.56 -1.26 23.77
C THR A 90 -23.18 -2.62 23.50
N GLN A 91 -24.21 -2.67 22.66
CA GLN A 91 -24.82 -3.94 22.24
C GLN A 91 -23.83 -4.79 21.45
N LEU A 92 -23.05 -4.18 20.52
CA LEU A 92 -22.04 -4.89 19.74
C LEU A 92 -20.92 -5.43 20.63
N ASP A 93 -20.46 -4.68 21.62
CA ASP A 93 -19.43 -5.12 22.56
C ASP A 93 -19.92 -6.30 23.41
N THR A 94 -21.18 -6.25 23.83
CA THR A 94 -21.85 -7.36 24.53
C THR A 94 -21.92 -8.61 23.64
N PHE A 95 -22.31 -8.45 22.38
CA PHE A 95 -22.32 -9.55 21.42
C PHE A 95 -20.93 -10.15 21.22
N VAL A 96 -19.91 -9.32 21.06
CA VAL A 96 -18.51 -9.76 20.86
C VAL A 96 -18.04 -10.59 22.08
N GLU A 97 -18.35 -10.15 23.29
CA GLU A 97 -18.01 -10.88 24.51
C GLU A 97 -18.69 -12.26 24.56
N ILE A 98 -20.02 -12.30 24.29
CA ILE A 98 -20.78 -13.56 24.25
C ILE A 98 -20.25 -14.48 23.15
N TYR A 99 -20.08 -13.97 21.94
CA TYR A 99 -19.68 -14.76 20.79
C TYR A 99 -18.28 -15.34 20.95
N ASN A 100 -17.33 -14.53 21.41
CA ASN A 100 -15.93 -14.94 21.49
C ASN A 100 -15.60 -15.75 22.73
N ARG A 101 -16.24 -15.51 23.88
CA ARG A 101 -15.83 -16.10 25.15
C ARG A 101 -16.80 -17.08 25.77
N ARG A 102 -18.10 -16.98 25.41
CA ARG A 102 -19.13 -17.84 26.05
C ARG A 102 -19.74 -18.84 25.08
N ARG A 103 -19.79 -18.54 23.80
CA ARG A 103 -20.46 -19.40 22.82
C ARG A 103 -19.55 -20.52 22.33
N PRO A 104 -19.87 -21.82 22.57
CA PRO A 104 -19.15 -22.95 22.00
C PRO A 104 -19.39 -23.03 20.48
N HIS A 105 -18.35 -23.38 19.72
CA HIS A 105 -18.44 -23.57 18.27
C HIS A 105 -18.25 -25.04 17.88
N ARG A 106 -19.17 -25.58 17.07
CA ARG A 106 -19.12 -26.98 16.62
C ARG A 106 -17.85 -27.33 15.83
N GLU A 107 -17.38 -26.36 15.02
CA GLU A 107 -16.22 -26.52 14.14
C GLU A 107 -14.89 -26.41 14.87
N LEU A 108 -14.88 -26.05 16.14
CA LEU A 108 -13.66 -25.94 16.93
C LEU A 108 -13.44 -27.22 17.76
N PRO A 109 -12.19 -27.63 17.96
CA PRO A 109 -11.87 -28.79 18.80
C PRO A 109 -12.54 -28.66 20.17
N GLN A 110 -13.13 -29.75 20.68
CA GLN A 110 -13.81 -29.80 21.97
C GLN A 110 -14.91 -28.74 22.15
N ARG A 111 -15.47 -28.24 21.04
CA ARG A 111 -16.43 -27.11 21.03
C ARG A 111 -15.88 -25.87 21.73
N ALA A 112 -14.60 -25.61 21.61
CA ALA A 112 -13.97 -24.44 22.21
C ALA A 112 -14.63 -23.13 21.76
N THR A 113 -14.42 -22.07 22.53
CA THR A 113 -14.83 -20.73 22.13
C THR A 113 -13.84 -20.13 21.13
N PRO A 114 -14.24 -19.17 20.28
CA PRO A 114 -13.32 -18.49 19.38
C PRO A 114 -12.11 -17.88 20.07
N ALA A 115 -12.28 -17.28 21.24
CA ALA A 115 -11.18 -16.70 22.00
C ALA A 115 -10.17 -17.76 22.43
N THR A 116 -10.61 -18.89 22.96
CA THR A 116 -9.72 -20.00 23.37
C THR A 116 -8.96 -20.53 22.15
N ALA A 117 -9.67 -20.79 21.04
CA ALA A 117 -9.05 -21.30 19.82
C ALA A 117 -8.05 -20.28 19.20
N TYR A 118 -8.35 -18.98 19.26
CA TYR A 118 -7.47 -17.95 18.74
C TYR A 118 -6.22 -17.78 19.61
N THR A 119 -6.37 -17.82 20.93
CA THR A 119 -5.25 -17.69 21.88
C THR A 119 -4.26 -18.84 21.74
N ALA A 120 -4.76 -20.05 21.51
CA ALA A 120 -3.93 -21.25 21.35
C ALA A 120 -3.13 -21.29 20.02
N ARG A 121 -3.48 -20.44 19.03
CA ARG A 121 -2.78 -20.40 17.73
C ARG A 121 -1.52 -19.55 17.80
N PRO A 122 -0.47 -19.91 17.03
CA PRO A 122 0.71 -19.07 16.88
C PRO A 122 0.34 -17.64 16.44
N LYS A 123 1.09 -16.68 16.94
CA LYS A 123 0.98 -15.26 16.55
C LYS A 123 2.13 -14.92 15.61
N ALA A 124 1.90 -13.97 14.71
CA ALA A 124 2.98 -13.43 13.93
C ALA A 124 3.91 -12.60 14.81
N THR A 125 5.20 -12.68 14.53
CA THR A 125 6.22 -11.83 15.16
C THR A 125 6.65 -10.83 14.10
N PRO A 126 6.53 -9.51 14.35
CA PRO A 126 7.10 -8.51 13.47
C PRO A 126 8.59 -8.77 13.32
N GLY A 127 9.04 -8.96 12.08
CA GLY A 127 10.47 -9.09 11.78
C GLY A 127 10.98 -7.77 11.20
N GLU A 128 12.30 -7.63 11.13
CA GLU A 128 12.97 -6.56 10.37
C GLU A 128 12.86 -6.82 8.85
N ARG A 129 11.71 -7.26 8.39
CA ARG A 129 11.49 -7.38 6.95
C ARG A 129 11.45 -5.98 6.36
N LEU A 130 12.54 -5.61 5.72
CA LEU A 130 12.52 -4.49 4.79
C LEU A 130 11.38 -4.75 3.81
N ASP A 131 10.44 -3.83 3.77
CA ASP A 131 9.30 -3.92 2.86
C ASP A 131 9.80 -3.56 1.46
N THR A 132 10.42 -4.54 0.79
CA THR A 132 10.86 -4.39 -0.59
C THR A 132 9.62 -4.21 -1.46
N HIS A 133 9.40 -2.98 -1.91
CA HIS A 133 8.28 -2.63 -2.77
C HIS A 133 8.64 -2.95 -4.22
N ASP A 134 8.68 -4.26 -4.52
CA ASP A 134 9.02 -4.73 -5.87
C ASP A 134 7.80 -4.69 -6.78
N ARG A 135 7.91 -3.98 -7.88
CA ARG A 135 6.91 -4.01 -8.94
C ARG A 135 7.52 -3.74 -10.31
N VAL A 136 6.95 -4.36 -11.30
CA VAL A 136 7.20 -4.04 -12.71
C VAL A 136 5.95 -3.36 -13.27
N ARG A 137 6.14 -2.21 -13.89
CA ARG A 137 5.05 -1.44 -14.51
C ARG A 137 5.42 -1.08 -15.94
N THR A 138 4.50 -1.29 -16.87
CA THR A 138 4.59 -0.74 -18.21
C THR A 138 3.96 0.64 -18.22
N ASP A 139 4.63 1.62 -18.83
CA ASP A 139 4.13 2.99 -18.97
C ASP A 139 4.60 3.61 -20.29
N ARG A 140 4.16 4.84 -20.56
CA ARG A 140 4.57 5.64 -21.71
C ARG A 140 5.03 7.01 -21.22
N ILE A 141 6.18 7.46 -21.70
CA ILE A 141 6.70 8.80 -21.38
C ILE A 141 5.77 9.85 -21.99
N ASP A 142 5.34 10.80 -21.15
CA ASP A 142 4.40 11.85 -21.54
C ASP A 142 5.03 12.89 -22.49
N GLN A 143 4.21 13.83 -23.01
CA GLN A 143 4.65 14.90 -23.90
C GLN A 143 5.68 15.86 -23.30
N PHE A 144 5.82 15.86 -21.97
CA PHE A 144 6.80 16.67 -21.25
C PHE A 144 8.07 15.89 -20.92
N GLY A 145 8.19 14.64 -21.36
CA GLY A 145 9.33 13.76 -21.07
C GLY A 145 9.35 13.25 -19.64
N LYS A 146 8.18 12.99 -19.03
CA LYS A 146 8.02 12.57 -17.65
C LYS A 146 7.24 11.26 -17.55
N LEU A 147 7.42 10.59 -16.41
CA LEU A 147 6.61 9.47 -15.95
C LEU A 147 6.03 9.80 -14.58
N THR A 148 4.94 9.15 -14.24
CA THR A 148 4.36 9.24 -12.89
C THR A 148 4.57 7.95 -12.13
N LEU A 149 4.84 8.05 -10.85
CA LEU A 149 4.97 6.91 -9.94
C LEU A 149 4.26 7.22 -8.62
N ARG A 150 3.33 6.35 -8.21
CA ARG A 150 2.75 6.44 -6.87
C ARG A 150 3.56 5.58 -5.90
N HIS A 151 4.13 6.23 -4.87
CA HIS A 151 4.85 5.57 -3.79
C HIS A 151 4.30 6.06 -2.45
N ALA A 152 4.05 5.15 -1.50
CA ALA A 152 3.51 5.44 -0.17
C ALA A 152 2.27 6.37 -0.16
N GLY A 153 1.40 6.26 -1.20
CA GLY A 153 0.18 7.08 -1.34
C GLY A 153 0.39 8.44 -2.02
N ARG A 154 1.64 8.87 -2.25
CA ARG A 154 2.00 10.13 -2.90
C ARG A 154 2.34 9.91 -4.37
N LEU A 155 1.97 10.85 -5.23
CA LEU A 155 2.29 10.82 -6.65
C LEU A 155 3.59 11.57 -6.90
N HIS A 156 4.56 10.89 -7.51
CA HIS A 156 5.84 11.47 -7.91
C HIS A 156 5.93 11.57 -9.42
N HIS A 157 6.57 12.61 -9.93
CA HIS A 157 6.85 12.83 -11.34
C HIS A 157 8.34 12.63 -11.60
N ILE A 158 8.68 11.71 -12.50
CA ILE A 158 10.07 11.37 -12.82
C ILE A 158 10.42 11.92 -14.18
N GLY A 159 11.39 12.83 -14.25
CA GLY A 159 11.88 13.41 -15.51
C GLY A 159 12.79 12.44 -16.26
N ILE A 160 12.47 12.12 -17.51
CA ILE A 160 13.30 11.27 -18.38
C ILE A 160 13.99 12.10 -19.45
N GLY A 161 13.29 13.07 -19.98
CA GLY A 161 13.73 13.94 -21.05
C GLY A 161 12.78 13.88 -22.25
N ARG A 162 12.62 15.03 -22.93
CA ARG A 162 11.70 15.18 -24.06
C ARG A 162 12.11 14.35 -25.27
N THR A 163 13.38 13.98 -25.40
CA THR A 163 13.89 13.10 -26.46
C THR A 163 13.25 11.71 -26.45
N HIS A 164 12.69 11.29 -25.32
CA HIS A 164 12.02 9.99 -25.16
C HIS A 164 10.50 10.10 -25.11
N THR A 165 9.94 11.24 -25.51
CA THR A 165 8.48 11.44 -25.55
C THR A 165 7.78 10.33 -26.34
N GLY A 166 6.69 9.78 -25.78
CA GLY A 166 5.91 8.72 -26.44
C GLY A 166 6.53 7.31 -26.35
N THR A 167 7.76 7.18 -25.85
CA THR A 167 8.44 5.90 -25.72
C THR A 167 7.74 5.01 -24.69
N ARG A 168 7.50 3.74 -25.03
CA ARG A 168 7.03 2.73 -24.08
C ARG A 168 8.19 2.25 -23.22
N VAL A 169 7.97 2.17 -21.93
CA VAL A 169 8.99 1.82 -20.95
C VAL A 169 8.49 0.79 -19.94
N LEU A 170 9.45 0.06 -19.35
CA LEU A 170 9.25 -0.75 -18.17
C LEU A 170 9.89 -0.01 -17.00
N LEU A 171 9.11 0.21 -15.94
CA LEU A 171 9.63 0.69 -14.66
C LEU A 171 9.83 -0.52 -13.76
N LEU A 172 11.07 -0.77 -13.39
CA LEU A 172 11.43 -1.74 -12.36
C LEU A 172 11.60 -0.95 -11.06
N VAL A 173 10.71 -1.18 -10.11
CA VAL A 173 10.70 -0.50 -8.82
C VAL A 173 11.10 -1.52 -7.75
N HIS A 174 12.17 -1.24 -7.04
CA HIS A 174 12.64 -1.97 -5.87
C HIS A 174 12.79 -0.98 -4.72
N ASP A 175 11.80 -0.92 -3.85
CA ASP A 175 11.65 0.13 -2.82
C ASP A 175 11.71 1.54 -3.41
N LEU A 176 12.75 2.29 -3.05
CA LEU A 176 13.04 3.63 -3.59
C LEU A 176 13.91 3.58 -4.86
N ASN A 177 14.48 2.42 -5.19
CA ASN A 177 15.33 2.30 -6.39
C ASN A 177 14.45 2.02 -7.61
N ILE A 178 14.58 2.87 -8.62
CA ILE A 178 13.77 2.82 -9.81
C ILE A 178 14.67 2.74 -11.02
N ARG A 179 14.45 1.73 -11.86
CA ARG A 179 15.05 1.60 -13.19
C ARG A 179 13.99 1.74 -14.25
N ILE A 180 14.26 2.56 -15.23
CA ILE A 180 13.37 2.83 -16.36
C ILE A 180 14.07 2.35 -17.62
N ILE A 181 13.46 1.34 -18.25
CA ILE A 181 14.02 0.60 -19.37
C ILE A 181 13.13 0.81 -20.59
N HIS A 182 13.73 1.03 -21.77
CA HIS A 182 13.01 1.06 -23.02
C HIS A 182 12.37 -0.29 -23.31
N ALA A 183 11.03 -0.35 -23.46
CA ALA A 183 10.31 -1.62 -23.49
C ALA A 183 10.67 -2.53 -24.69
N ALA A 184 11.08 -1.96 -25.81
CA ALA A 184 11.42 -2.73 -27.02
C ALA A 184 12.90 -3.10 -27.10
N THR A 185 13.81 -2.21 -26.66
CA THR A 185 15.27 -2.42 -26.83
C THR A 185 15.95 -2.98 -25.58
N GLY A 186 15.30 -2.88 -24.40
CA GLY A 186 15.94 -3.23 -23.12
C GLY A 186 16.96 -2.20 -22.63
N GLU A 187 17.12 -1.07 -23.33
CA GLU A 187 18.06 -0.02 -22.95
C GLU A 187 17.64 0.65 -21.63
N LEU A 188 18.60 0.83 -20.73
CA LEU A 188 18.39 1.57 -19.48
C LEU A 188 18.35 3.08 -19.78
N LEU A 189 17.16 3.69 -19.72
CA LEU A 189 16.98 5.12 -19.96
C LEU A 189 17.31 5.96 -18.73
N ARG A 190 17.01 5.44 -17.55
CA ARG A 190 17.29 6.11 -16.27
C ARG A 190 17.30 5.13 -15.11
N GLU A 191 18.21 5.37 -14.17
CA GLU A 191 18.22 4.79 -12.84
C GLU A 191 18.24 5.93 -11.81
N LEU A 192 17.44 5.81 -10.75
CA LEU A 192 17.38 6.80 -9.67
C LEU A 192 16.94 6.17 -8.36
N THR A 193 17.34 6.79 -7.26
CA THR A 193 16.72 6.57 -5.95
C THR A 193 15.66 7.66 -5.73
N LEU A 194 14.40 7.26 -5.53
CA LEU A 194 13.30 8.17 -5.32
C LEU A 194 13.47 8.95 -4.02
N ASP A 195 13.42 10.26 -4.09
CA ASP A 195 13.30 11.12 -2.90
C ASP A 195 11.80 11.24 -2.54
N PRO A 196 11.32 10.60 -1.46
CA PRO A 196 9.90 10.61 -1.11
C PRO A 196 9.42 11.98 -0.61
N THR A 197 10.33 12.91 -0.31
CA THR A 197 9.99 14.27 0.14
C THR A 197 9.65 15.20 -1.03
N ARG A 198 10.08 14.87 -2.26
CA ARG A 198 9.90 15.67 -3.47
C ARG A 198 8.86 15.07 -4.39
N ASP A 199 7.93 15.88 -4.88
CA ASP A 199 6.95 15.45 -5.89
C ASP A 199 7.60 15.26 -7.26
N TYR A 200 8.61 16.06 -7.59
CA TYR A 200 9.32 15.99 -8.85
C TYR A 200 10.75 15.52 -8.65
N GLN A 201 11.12 14.46 -9.40
CA GLN A 201 12.46 13.89 -9.46
C GLN A 201 13.17 14.41 -10.72
N PRO A 202 13.99 15.48 -10.62
CA PRO A 202 14.63 16.06 -11.78
C PRO A 202 15.62 15.07 -12.39
N ARG A 203 15.84 15.16 -13.69
CA ARG A 203 16.94 14.45 -14.34
C ARG A 203 18.27 14.97 -13.77
N ASP A 204 19.17 14.08 -13.41
CA ASP A 204 20.53 14.47 -13.05
C ASP A 204 21.14 15.16 -14.26
N THR A 205 21.35 16.46 -14.13
CA THR A 205 22.10 17.20 -15.16
C THR A 205 23.55 16.71 -15.05
N PRO A 206 24.19 16.27 -16.16
CA PRO A 206 25.63 15.99 -16.10
C PRO A 206 26.30 17.23 -15.53
N THR A 207 27.03 17.08 -14.43
CA THR A 207 27.88 18.09 -13.83
C THR A 207 28.98 18.41 -14.85
N GLY A 208 28.72 19.36 -15.76
CA GLY A 208 29.64 19.63 -16.86
C GLY A 208 29.21 20.81 -17.75
N ARG A 209 28.65 21.86 -17.17
CA ARG A 209 28.62 23.14 -17.84
C ARG A 209 29.41 24.13 -16.98
N PRO A 210 30.61 24.59 -17.39
CA PRO A 210 31.31 25.61 -16.65
C PRO A 210 30.42 26.83 -16.54
N LYS A 211 30.27 27.38 -15.33
CA LYS A 211 29.60 28.66 -15.11
C LYS A 211 30.26 29.68 -16.03
N ARG A 212 29.52 30.26 -16.95
CA ARG A 212 29.95 31.42 -17.69
C ARG A 212 30.38 32.47 -16.68
N SER A 213 31.65 32.81 -16.68
CA SER A 213 32.18 33.95 -15.97
C SER A 213 31.42 35.22 -16.39
N PRO A 214 31.12 36.11 -15.47
CA PRO A 214 30.48 37.38 -15.79
C PRO A 214 31.42 38.17 -16.71
N ASN A 215 30.88 38.61 -17.86
CA ASN A 215 31.56 39.43 -18.84
C ASN A 215 32.07 40.72 -18.17
N PRO A 216 33.38 41.03 -18.22
CA PRO A 216 33.88 42.26 -17.66
C PRO A 216 33.24 43.44 -18.42
N LYS A 217 32.56 44.33 -17.67
CA LYS A 217 31.98 45.55 -18.22
C LYS A 217 33.04 46.31 -19.01
N ARG A 218 32.81 46.61 -20.28
CA ARG A 218 33.58 47.53 -21.08
C ARG A 218 33.62 48.85 -20.39
N GLY A 219 34.76 49.22 -19.90
CA GLY A 219 35.00 50.58 -19.38
C GLY A 219 34.86 51.59 -20.52
N PHE A 220 34.03 52.57 -20.31
CA PHE A 220 34.04 53.79 -21.13
C PHE A 220 35.36 54.51 -20.90
N GLY A 221 36.15 54.62 -21.92
CA GLY A 221 37.32 55.50 -21.93
C GLY A 221 36.89 56.97 -22.02
N PRO A 222 37.69 57.89 -21.48
CA PRO A 222 37.37 59.29 -21.47
C PRO A 222 37.45 59.92 -22.86
N ILE A 223 36.48 60.81 -23.17
CA ILE A 223 36.44 61.64 -24.37
C ILE A 223 37.48 62.71 -24.26
N PRO A 224 38.37 62.94 -25.25
CA PRO A 224 39.23 64.14 -25.25
C PRO A 224 38.45 65.38 -25.68
N MET A 225 38.50 66.40 -24.84
CA MET A 225 38.10 67.78 -25.23
C MET A 225 39.19 68.40 -26.11
N SER A 226 38.77 68.98 -27.23
CA SER A 226 39.37 70.09 -27.95
C SER A 226 38.31 70.74 -28.82
#